data_5e0199ec9209d5f919b9669b919ffc12
#
_entry.id   5e0199ec9209d5f919b9669b919ffc12
#
_cell.length_a   1.000
_cell.length_b   1.000
_cell.length_c   1.000
_cell.angle_alpha   90.00
_cell.angle_beta   90.00
_cell.angle_gamma   90.00
#
_symmetry.space_group_name_H-M   'P 1'
#
loop_
_entity.id
_entity.type
_entity.pdbx_description
1 polymer ?
#
loop_
_entity_poly.entity_id
_entity_poly.type
_entity_poly.pdbx_seq_one_letter_code
_entity_poly.pdbx_strand_id
1 'polypeptide(L)'
;MKPWTRIGPLGPFRGRLGIAWVVAPLVVGAVLIGAVWLLLFRHPAPGGSFEPVGPASTFPEAKARRVDLPGVFVGRTGGALFAVVQEYGCTLQVCSTHYVDCRGVSYGLDGVAVSGPGALSILPLRVYRGVVFVDPDHPVTRSPAPTPSTSPSGCG
;
A
#
# COMPACT_ATOMS: atom_id res chain seq x y z
N MET A 1 80.02 -34.11 16.90
CA MET A 1 79.37 -32.85 16.74
C MET A 1 78.63 -32.81 15.39
N LYS A 2 77.28 -32.84 15.39
CA LYS A 2 76.49 -32.80 14.15
C LYS A 2 76.04 -31.35 13.92
N PRO A 3 76.19 -30.81 12.68
CA PRO A 3 75.72 -29.46 12.40
C PRO A 3 74.19 -29.42 12.28
N TRP A 4 73.62 -28.37 12.88
CA TRP A 4 72.22 -28.07 12.80
C TRP A 4 71.85 -27.62 11.37
N THR A 5 70.99 -28.35 10.68
CA THR A 5 70.39 -27.95 9.43
C THR A 5 69.45 -26.77 9.69
N ARG A 6 69.77 -25.61 9.09
CA ARG A 6 68.90 -24.42 9.05
C ARG A 6 67.64 -24.75 8.29
N ILE A 7 66.53 -24.68 8.99
CA ILE A 7 65.19 -24.72 8.40
C ILE A 7 65.07 -23.40 7.57
N GLY A 8 64.97 -23.53 6.25
CA GLY A 8 64.83 -22.41 5.33
C GLY A 8 63.60 -21.58 5.61
N PRO A 9 63.60 -20.29 5.16
CA PRO A 9 62.48 -19.40 5.40
C PRO A 9 61.23 -19.91 4.69
N LEU A 10 60.16 -20.09 5.46
CA LEU A 10 58.82 -20.39 4.95
C LEU A 10 58.43 -19.32 3.92
N GLY A 11 58.26 -19.74 2.69
CA GLY A 11 58.05 -18.90 1.53
C GLY A 11 56.80 -17.97 1.58
N PRO A 12 56.62 -17.11 0.56
CA PRO A 12 55.69 -15.99 0.53
C PRO A 12 54.18 -16.32 0.58
N PHE A 13 53.86 -17.60 0.74
CA PHE A 13 52.47 -18.08 0.79
C PHE A 13 51.69 -17.75 2.07
N ARG A 14 52.38 -17.42 3.16
CA ARG A 14 51.74 -17.17 4.46
C ARG A 14 50.91 -15.86 4.52
N GLY A 15 51.24 -14.86 3.70
CA GLY A 15 50.52 -13.58 3.70
C GLY A 15 49.15 -13.60 2.98
N ARG A 16 49.04 -14.41 1.93
CA ARG A 16 47.79 -14.49 1.15
C ARG A 16 46.72 -15.37 1.81
N LEU A 17 47.09 -16.44 2.47
CA LEU A 17 46.16 -17.30 3.22
C LEU A 17 45.58 -16.58 4.45
N GLY A 18 46.39 -15.75 5.15
CA GLY A 18 45.92 -15.00 6.33
C GLY A 18 44.82 -13.98 5.99
N ILE A 19 44.92 -13.31 4.85
CA ILE A 19 43.91 -12.34 4.40
C ILE A 19 42.60 -13.06 3.99
N ALA A 20 42.70 -14.21 3.32
CA ALA A 20 41.54 -14.97 2.89
C ALA A 20 40.68 -15.44 4.08
N TRP A 21 41.33 -15.81 5.20
CA TRP A 21 40.62 -16.26 6.43
C TRP A 21 39.86 -15.13 7.15
N VAL A 22 40.24 -13.89 6.95
CA VAL A 22 39.54 -12.74 7.53
C VAL A 22 38.50 -12.19 6.56
N VAL A 23 38.82 -12.15 5.28
CA VAL A 23 37.92 -11.58 4.26
C VAL A 23 36.71 -12.47 3.96
N ALA A 24 36.93 -13.80 3.90
CA ALA A 24 35.84 -14.74 3.59
C ALA A 24 34.65 -14.65 4.57
N PRO A 25 34.85 -14.67 5.91
CA PRO A 25 33.72 -14.55 6.84
C PRO A 25 33.04 -13.17 6.80
N LEU A 26 33.78 -12.10 6.50
CA LEU A 26 33.21 -10.77 6.34
C LEU A 26 32.30 -10.67 5.11
N VAL A 27 32.73 -11.23 4.00
CA VAL A 27 31.90 -11.27 2.76
C VAL A 27 30.65 -12.13 2.98
N VAL A 28 30.80 -13.31 3.57
CA VAL A 28 29.67 -14.19 3.90
C VAL A 28 28.70 -13.49 4.86
N GLY A 29 29.21 -12.82 5.89
CA GLY A 29 28.39 -12.04 6.82
C GLY A 29 27.62 -10.90 6.12
N ALA A 30 28.28 -10.14 5.26
CA ALA A 30 27.63 -9.08 4.50
C ALA A 30 26.53 -9.59 3.56
N VAL A 31 26.77 -10.72 2.89
CA VAL A 31 25.78 -11.37 2.01
C VAL A 31 24.58 -11.87 2.82
N LEU A 32 24.82 -12.51 3.97
CA LEU A 32 23.75 -12.99 4.84
C LEU A 32 22.92 -11.84 5.41
N ILE A 33 23.57 -10.77 5.88
CA ILE A 33 22.87 -9.57 6.36
C ILE A 33 22.05 -8.94 5.22
N GLY A 34 22.61 -8.83 4.04
CA GLY A 34 21.91 -8.32 2.84
C GLY A 34 20.71 -9.19 2.46
N ALA A 35 20.85 -10.52 2.50
CA ALA A 35 19.76 -11.45 2.22
C ALA A 35 18.64 -11.36 3.28
N VAL A 36 19.00 -11.33 4.56
CA VAL A 36 18.03 -11.16 5.66
C VAL A 36 17.33 -9.81 5.53
N TRP A 37 18.06 -8.74 5.22
CA TRP A 37 17.49 -7.41 5.00
C TRP A 37 16.50 -7.42 3.83
N LEU A 38 16.86 -8.03 2.70
CA LEU A 38 15.98 -8.20 1.55
C LEU A 38 14.73 -9.03 1.88
N LEU A 39 14.83 -10.08 2.70
CA LEU A 39 13.69 -10.89 3.10
C LEU A 39 12.77 -10.15 4.07
N LEU A 40 13.33 -9.41 5.04
CA LEU A 40 12.55 -8.68 6.05
C LEU A 40 11.87 -7.43 5.48
N PHE A 41 12.51 -6.75 4.51
CA PHE A 41 11.99 -5.51 3.93
C PHE A 41 11.31 -5.65 2.56
N ARG A 42 11.30 -6.86 1.97
CA ARG A 42 10.43 -7.17 0.85
C ARG A 42 9.02 -7.43 1.38
N HIS A 43 8.26 -6.38 1.58
CA HIS A 43 6.82 -6.56 1.68
C HIS A 43 6.32 -6.97 0.29
N PRO A 44 5.71 -8.15 0.15
CA PRO A 44 5.12 -8.54 -1.13
C PRO A 44 4.06 -7.53 -1.52
N ALA A 45 3.94 -7.25 -2.82
CA ALA A 45 2.83 -6.47 -3.32
C ALA A 45 1.50 -7.12 -2.87
N PRO A 46 0.44 -6.34 -2.63
CA PRO A 46 -0.87 -6.90 -2.37
C PRO A 46 -1.20 -7.91 -3.48
N GLY A 47 -1.46 -9.15 -3.07
CA GLY A 47 -1.81 -10.24 -3.99
C GLY A 47 -3.30 -10.57 -3.86
N GLY A 48 -3.77 -11.55 -4.62
CA GLY A 48 -5.17 -11.95 -4.65
C GLY A 48 -6.02 -11.03 -5.50
N SER A 49 -7.18 -10.62 -5.00
CA SER A 49 -8.15 -9.75 -5.67
C SER A 49 -7.78 -8.27 -5.71
N PHE A 50 -6.61 -7.86 -5.15
CA PHE A 50 -6.20 -6.47 -5.13
C PHE A 50 -5.72 -5.99 -6.50
N GLU A 51 -6.42 -5.02 -7.09
CA GLU A 51 -6.10 -4.40 -8.36
C GLU A 51 -5.48 -3.01 -8.18
N PRO A 52 -4.42 -2.66 -8.92
CA PRO A 52 -3.80 -1.35 -8.86
C PRO A 52 -4.69 -0.31 -9.56
N VAL A 53 -5.03 0.76 -8.88
CA VAL A 53 -5.89 1.84 -9.41
C VAL A 53 -5.15 3.14 -9.69
N GLY A 54 -3.88 3.23 -9.33
CA GLY A 54 -3.02 4.35 -9.67
C GLY A 54 -2.16 4.86 -8.51
N PRO A 55 -1.27 5.82 -8.79
CA PRO A 55 -0.44 6.43 -7.76
C PRO A 55 -1.27 7.18 -6.71
N ALA A 56 -0.91 7.06 -5.43
CA ALA A 56 -1.61 7.75 -4.34
C ALA A 56 -1.59 9.29 -4.48
N SER A 57 -0.61 9.82 -5.19
CA SER A 57 -0.51 11.26 -5.50
C SER A 57 -1.57 11.77 -6.47
N THR A 58 -2.20 10.87 -7.24
CA THR A 58 -3.29 11.24 -8.19
C THR A 58 -4.64 11.44 -7.50
N PHE A 59 -4.72 11.16 -6.20
CA PHE A 59 -5.92 11.33 -5.38
C PHE A 59 -5.71 12.52 -4.43
N PRO A 60 -6.07 13.76 -4.85
CA PRO A 60 -5.88 14.95 -4.03
C PRO A 60 -6.83 14.95 -2.83
N GLU A 61 -6.45 15.69 -1.78
CA GLU A 61 -7.27 15.86 -0.59
C GLU A 61 -8.62 16.51 -0.91
N ALA A 62 -9.65 16.08 -0.20
CA ALA A 62 -11.03 16.57 -0.33
C ALA A 62 -11.65 16.40 -1.73
N LYS A 63 -11.16 15.44 -2.50
CA LYS A 63 -11.71 15.14 -3.84
C LYS A 63 -11.89 13.63 -4.04
N ALA A 64 -12.91 13.29 -4.83
CA ALA A 64 -13.12 11.95 -5.33
C ALA A 64 -12.74 11.85 -6.81
N ARG A 65 -12.34 10.66 -7.21
CA ARG A 65 -12.02 10.34 -8.59
C ARG A 65 -12.54 8.95 -8.94
N ARG A 66 -13.12 8.83 -10.13
CA ARG A 66 -13.42 7.51 -10.71
C ARG A 66 -12.11 6.82 -11.11
N VAL A 67 -12.02 5.55 -10.85
CA VAL A 67 -10.89 4.69 -11.26
C VAL A 67 -11.33 3.74 -12.38
N ASP A 68 -10.37 3.04 -12.99
CA ASP A 68 -10.63 2.14 -14.13
C ASP A 68 -11.33 0.83 -13.73
N LEU A 69 -11.92 0.78 -12.53
CA LEU A 69 -12.76 -0.31 -12.07
C LEU A 69 -14.25 0.09 -12.20
N PRO A 70 -15.12 -0.79 -12.72
CA PRO A 70 -16.52 -0.49 -12.91
C PRO A 70 -17.23 -0.09 -11.61
N GLY A 71 -17.79 1.12 -11.59
CA GLY A 71 -18.55 1.62 -10.43
C GLY A 71 -17.73 1.93 -9.18
N VAL A 72 -16.41 1.97 -9.28
CA VAL A 72 -15.53 2.26 -8.15
C VAL A 72 -15.03 3.69 -8.21
N PHE A 73 -15.04 4.34 -7.04
CA PHE A 73 -14.55 5.70 -6.84
C PHE A 73 -13.59 5.73 -5.66
N VAL A 74 -12.51 6.47 -5.78
CA VAL A 74 -11.55 6.68 -4.69
C VAL A 74 -11.56 8.13 -4.28
N GLY A 75 -11.83 8.38 -3.01
CA GLY A 75 -11.81 9.68 -2.37
C GLY A 75 -10.71 9.78 -1.34
N ARG A 76 -10.24 11.00 -1.07
CA ARG A 76 -9.31 11.29 0.01
C ARG A 76 -9.90 12.34 0.95
N THR A 77 -9.88 12.04 2.25
CA THR A 77 -10.32 12.99 3.28
C THR A 77 -9.57 12.71 4.59
N GLY A 78 -9.14 13.78 5.27
CA GLY A 78 -8.36 13.66 6.50
C GLY A 78 -7.04 12.91 6.32
N GLY A 79 -6.43 12.95 5.14
CA GLY A 79 -5.22 12.21 4.80
C GLY A 79 -5.44 10.73 4.47
N ALA A 80 -6.63 10.17 4.74
CA ALA A 80 -6.98 8.79 4.45
C ALA A 80 -7.63 8.64 3.06
N LEU A 81 -7.38 7.50 2.42
CA LEU A 81 -7.99 7.10 1.16
C LEU A 81 -9.14 6.13 1.44
N PHE A 82 -10.24 6.31 0.71
CA PHE A 82 -11.42 5.46 0.79
C PHE A 82 -11.83 5.06 -0.63
N ALA A 83 -12.06 3.77 -0.84
CA ALA A 83 -12.65 3.28 -2.07
C ALA A 83 -14.12 2.95 -1.80
N VAL A 84 -15.02 3.54 -2.56
CA VAL A 84 -16.45 3.29 -2.48
C VAL A 84 -16.92 2.65 -3.77
N VAL A 85 -17.93 1.77 -3.67
CA VAL A 85 -18.53 1.12 -4.81
C VAL A 85 -19.98 1.55 -4.97
N GLN A 86 -20.37 1.79 -6.21
CA GLN A 86 -21.74 2.07 -6.61
C GLN A 86 -22.61 0.85 -6.40
N GLU A 87 -23.76 1.01 -5.76
CA GLU A 87 -24.74 -0.06 -5.67
C GLU A 87 -25.32 -0.40 -7.04
N TYR A 88 -25.63 -1.67 -7.23
CA TYR A 88 -26.23 -2.15 -8.48
C TYR A 88 -27.56 -1.43 -8.73
N GLY A 89 -27.72 -0.89 -9.95
CA GLY A 89 -28.94 -0.20 -10.37
C GLY A 89 -29.08 1.26 -9.87
N CYS A 90 -28.11 1.78 -9.09
CA CYS A 90 -28.14 3.14 -8.60
C CYS A 90 -26.85 3.88 -8.95
N THR A 91 -26.94 4.79 -9.90
CA THR A 91 -25.78 5.59 -10.33
C THR A 91 -25.31 6.55 -9.24
N LEU A 92 -24.03 6.51 -8.93
CA LEU A 92 -23.40 7.43 -8.01
C LEU A 92 -22.80 8.62 -8.79
N GLN A 93 -23.24 9.82 -8.48
CA GLN A 93 -22.63 11.04 -9.00
C GLN A 93 -21.50 11.49 -8.08
N VAL A 94 -20.38 11.86 -8.70
CA VAL A 94 -19.22 12.41 -7.99
C VAL A 94 -19.30 13.92 -8.05
N CYS A 95 -19.59 14.54 -6.92
CA CYS A 95 -19.42 15.96 -6.72
C CYS A 95 -17.98 16.23 -6.24
N SER A 96 -17.53 17.46 -6.26
CA SER A 96 -16.12 17.76 -5.92
C SER A 96 -15.72 17.28 -4.54
N THR A 97 -16.63 17.32 -3.54
CA THR A 97 -16.33 17.01 -2.13
C THR A 97 -17.21 15.93 -1.52
N HIS A 98 -18.12 15.33 -2.29
CA HIS A 98 -19.07 14.34 -1.81
C HIS A 98 -19.63 13.51 -2.96
N TYR A 99 -20.37 12.45 -2.63
CA TYR A 99 -21.13 11.64 -3.58
C TYR A 99 -22.62 11.88 -3.39
N VAL A 100 -23.39 11.74 -4.48
CA VAL A 100 -24.86 11.75 -4.45
C VAL A 100 -25.35 10.51 -5.18
N ASP A 101 -26.24 9.74 -4.55
CA ASP A 101 -26.84 8.56 -5.18
C ASP A 101 -28.08 8.92 -6.02
N CYS A 102 -28.60 7.94 -6.74
CA CYS A 102 -29.81 8.09 -7.56
C CYS A 102 -31.08 8.43 -6.77
N ARG A 103 -31.05 8.30 -5.43
CA ARG A 103 -32.15 8.66 -4.52
C ARG A 103 -31.97 10.06 -3.93
N GLY A 104 -30.89 10.74 -4.30
CA GLY A 104 -30.57 12.07 -3.78
C GLY A 104 -29.91 12.07 -2.39
N VAL A 105 -29.47 10.90 -1.91
CA VAL A 105 -28.73 10.82 -0.64
C VAL A 105 -27.30 11.26 -0.87
N SER A 106 -26.80 12.17 -0.05
CA SER A 106 -25.42 12.65 -0.10
C SER A 106 -24.54 11.88 0.87
N TYR A 107 -23.33 11.54 0.41
CA TYR A 107 -22.33 10.79 1.19
C TYR A 107 -21.01 11.55 1.18
N GLY A 108 -20.31 11.54 2.29
CA GLY A 108 -18.94 12.01 2.38
C GLY A 108 -17.98 11.16 1.53
N LEU A 109 -16.76 11.65 1.33
CA LEU A 109 -15.72 10.94 0.58
C LEU A 109 -15.32 9.61 1.24
N ASP A 110 -15.64 9.43 2.49
CA ASP A 110 -15.48 8.18 3.26
C ASP A 110 -16.65 7.20 3.08
N GLY A 111 -17.66 7.57 2.28
CA GLY A 111 -18.86 6.76 2.03
C GLY A 111 -19.92 6.81 3.12
N VAL A 112 -19.76 7.66 4.14
CA VAL A 112 -20.77 7.84 5.20
C VAL A 112 -21.83 8.81 4.73
N ALA A 113 -23.12 8.49 4.97
CA ALA A 113 -24.22 9.38 4.60
C ALA A 113 -24.13 10.72 5.36
N VAL A 114 -24.23 11.83 4.64
CA VAL A 114 -24.29 13.19 5.16
C VAL A 114 -25.74 13.65 5.25
N SER A 115 -26.60 13.12 4.38
CA SER A 115 -28.03 13.36 4.41
C SER A 115 -28.80 12.05 4.32
N GLY A 116 -29.65 11.80 5.31
CA GLY A 116 -30.44 10.57 5.36
C GLY A 116 -29.71 9.35 5.96
N PRO A 117 -30.40 8.24 6.07
CA PRO A 117 -29.83 7.01 6.61
C PRO A 117 -29.02 6.29 5.53
N GLY A 118 -27.91 5.70 5.92
CA GLY A 118 -27.15 4.78 5.06
C GLY A 118 -25.67 5.02 5.06
N ALA A 119 -24.98 4.13 4.39
CA ALA A 119 -23.57 4.24 4.04
C ALA A 119 -23.34 3.50 2.73
N LEU A 120 -22.41 3.98 1.93
CA LEU A 120 -21.96 3.26 0.75
C LEU A 120 -21.11 2.06 1.18
N SER A 121 -21.16 1.00 0.40
CA SER A 121 -20.22 -0.10 0.55
C SER A 121 -18.81 0.39 0.21
N ILE A 122 -17.86 0.06 1.07
CA ILE A 122 -16.46 0.38 0.87
C ILE A 122 -15.69 -0.86 0.42
N LEU A 123 -14.65 -0.62 -0.37
CA LEU A 123 -13.74 -1.67 -0.79
C LEU A 123 -12.46 -1.61 0.05
N PRO A 124 -11.91 -2.76 0.45
CA PRO A 124 -10.61 -2.82 1.06
C PRO A 124 -9.56 -2.13 0.18
N LEU A 125 -8.77 -1.25 0.79
CA LEU A 125 -7.78 -0.45 0.09
C LEU A 125 -6.43 -0.60 0.77
N ARG A 126 -5.36 -0.72 -0.01
CA ARG A 126 -3.97 -0.75 0.46
C ARG A 126 -3.10 0.16 -0.38
N VAL A 127 -2.15 0.82 0.26
CA VAL A 127 -1.12 1.59 -0.44
C VAL A 127 0.20 0.83 -0.33
N TYR A 128 0.76 0.49 -1.49
CA TYR A 128 2.04 -0.20 -1.57
C TYR A 128 2.96 0.54 -2.53
N ARG A 129 4.13 0.96 -2.05
CA ARG A 129 5.12 1.74 -2.84
C ARG A 129 4.53 2.95 -3.56
N GLY A 130 3.61 3.64 -2.89
CA GLY A 130 2.94 4.82 -3.45
C GLY A 130 1.85 4.53 -4.47
N VAL A 131 1.53 3.26 -4.75
CA VAL A 131 0.41 2.84 -5.59
C VAL A 131 -0.74 2.39 -4.72
N VAL A 132 -1.94 2.83 -5.07
CA VAL A 132 -3.20 2.42 -4.42
C VAL A 132 -3.70 1.13 -5.06
N PHE A 133 -4.03 0.17 -4.24
CA PHE A 133 -4.64 -1.10 -4.61
C PHE A 133 -6.00 -1.22 -3.96
N VAL A 134 -6.99 -1.66 -4.70
CA VAL A 134 -8.37 -1.86 -4.25
C VAL A 134 -8.77 -3.30 -4.48
N ASP A 135 -9.51 -3.88 -3.55
CA ASP A 135 -10.09 -5.21 -3.67
C ASP A 135 -11.57 -5.09 -4.06
N PRO A 136 -11.93 -5.26 -5.35
CA PRO A 136 -13.30 -5.11 -5.82
C PRO A 136 -14.21 -6.27 -5.41
N ASP A 137 -13.65 -7.45 -5.08
CA ASP A 137 -14.41 -8.68 -4.84
C ASP A 137 -14.96 -8.77 -3.42
N HIS A 138 -14.46 -7.96 -2.50
CA HIS A 138 -14.82 -8.02 -1.08
C HIS A 138 -15.38 -6.69 -0.55
N PRO A 139 -16.53 -6.21 -1.06
CA PRO A 139 -17.16 -5.01 -0.54
C PRO A 139 -17.57 -5.20 0.92
N VAL A 140 -17.28 -4.20 1.74
CA VAL A 140 -17.65 -4.17 3.15
C VAL A 140 -18.78 -3.17 3.33
N THR A 141 -19.93 -3.65 3.77
CA THR A 141 -21.07 -2.79 4.11
C THR A 141 -20.79 -2.12 5.47
N ARG A 142 -20.85 -0.81 5.52
CA ARG A 142 -20.78 -0.06 6.78
C ARG A 142 -22.14 0.03 7.44
N SER A 143 -22.15 -0.04 8.75
CA SER A 143 -23.32 0.36 9.53
C SER A 143 -23.57 1.86 9.34
N PRO A 144 -24.83 2.30 9.20
CA PRO A 144 -25.16 3.71 9.09
C PRO A 144 -24.61 4.49 10.27
N ALA A 145 -24.01 5.64 9.99
CA ALA A 145 -23.55 6.54 11.03
C ALA A 145 -24.74 7.14 11.80
N PRO A 146 -24.57 7.47 13.08
CA PRO A 146 -25.58 8.22 13.81
C PRO A 146 -25.74 9.60 13.18
N THR A 147 -26.97 9.95 12.96
CA THR A 147 -27.55 11.22 12.43
C THR A 147 -26.58 12.31 11.96
N PRO A 148 -26.57 12.64 10.70
CA PRO A 148 -25.72 13.68 10.15
C PRO A 148 -26.22 15.07 10.48
N SER A 149 -25.30 15.98 10.69
CA SER A 149 -25.54 17.42 10.74
C SER A 149 -25.37 18.01 9.35
N THR A 150 -26.38 18.76 8.91
CA THR A 150 -26.42 19.65 7.72
C THR A 150 -25.85 19.11 6.40
N SER A 151 -26.80 18.81 5.49
CA SER A 151 -26.53 18.33 4.14
C SER A 151 -25.96 19.41 3.22
N PRO A 152 -24.93 19.11 2.44
CA PRO A 152 -24.74 19.77 1.16
C PRO A 152 -25.81 19.23 0.20
N SER A 153 -26.68 20.10 -0.28
CA SER A 153 -27.71 19.77 -1.26
C SER A 153 -27.12 19.75 -2.66
N GLY A 154 -27.11 18.59 -3.28
CA GLY A 154 -26.81 18.41 -4.69
C GLY A 154 -25.38 18.72 -5.13
N CYS A 155 -25.03 18.25 -6.34
CA CYS A 155 -23.88 18.77 -7.07
C CYS A 155 -24.25 20.13 -7.67
N GLY A 156 -23.95 21.23 -6.96
CA GLY A 156 -24.10 22.59 -7.47
C GLY A 156 -23.01 22.96 -8.46
#